data_bf9557dde3ed5a9d851b6bed0f1e3e73
#
_entry.id   bf9557dde3ed5a9d851b6bed0f1e3e73
#
_cell.length_a   1.000
_cell.length_b   1.000
_cell.length_c   1.000
_cell.angle_alpha   90.00
_cell.angle_beta   90.00
_cell.angle_gamma   90.00
#
_symmetry.space_group_name_H-M   'P 1'
#
loop_
_entity.id
_entity.type
_entity.pdbx_description
1 polymer ?
#
loop_
_entity_poly.entity_id
_entity_poly.type
_entity_poly.pdbx_seq_one_letter_code
_entity_poly.pdbx_strand_id
1 'polypeptide(L)'
;MKKISLLLLSCSLMALFGCRGTGADVTSKADATSDQTSSHEHIDYYKKDNNRLVQKYEGKSFWTDGIEKVKLRTCIDGDTAHFDTSTGDILKARFFGIDTPESTGAVEEWGKEASNFTKEKLKAAEENGTIVISSPFDVYKAPEADSTGSRYVSLVWVNTEKKNAPIAELDLLNLMIVQEGLSYVKNVADMPRMQDDFFAAEAQAKAEKLNMFSGQPSPLFNYGSYQDTSLLDIKKELEHSLADPTHENKYNNQKVRIVGTVAGYSNNILYIQNFYSKDQGGRYSYGEYAGINVFTGMAAIPSKYSAVNTYIQVCGLLQDSENFGFQMTDAQFKPYPKDDDDKNARVLISAKDNTEEFSLYSFEKDAGSVTSGDNEILNCSVKLNDTVTVTGGYTGSSPEITLYLQDGNGKRLDYSIFLPFVYHPVSNPSITYNKYEQFVGKKFHVEGVYTFHKSTNSIRYQIIPNNNAGFAEVD
;
A
#
# COMPACT_ATOMS: atom_id res chain seq x y z
N MET A 1 -51.11 28.83 -3.62
CA MET A 1 -52.21 28.63 -2.66
C MET A 1 -52.09 27.26 -2.04
N LYS A 2 -52.21 27.18 -0.69
CA LYS A 2 -52.13 26.05 0.26
C LYS A 2 -50.69 25.65 0.57
N LYS A 3 -50.07 26.15 1.64
CA LYS A 3 -50.27 26.25 3.10
C LYS A 3 -50.22 24.91 3.82
N ILE A 4 -49.16 24.75 4.64
CA ILE A 4 -49.11 24.38 6.08
C ILE A 4 -49.21 22.88 6.34
N SER A 5 -48.36 22.27 7.19
CA SER A 5 -48.16 22.52 8.61
C SER A 5 -46.91 21.87 9.17
N LEU A 6 -46.31 22.64 10.02
CA LEU A 6 -45.35 22.33 11.05
C LEU A 6 -46.03 21.61 12.24
N LEU A 7 -45.46 20.56 12.82
CA LEU A 7 -45.86 20.07 14.15
C LEU A 7 -44.61 19.78 14.99
N LEU A 8 -44.43 20.71 15.93
CA LEU A 8 -43.65 20.58 17.16
C LEU A 8 -44.51 19.90 18.22
N LEU A 9 -43.94 18.97 18.99
CA LEU A 9 -44.45 18.62 20.34
C LEU A 9 -43.26 18.03 21.12
N SER A 10 -42.63 18.71 21.93
CA SER A 10 -42.67 19.13 23.36
C SER A 10 -42.64 18.01 24.39
N CYS A 11 -41.63 18.16 25.24
CA CYS A 11 -41.33 17.55 26.52
C CYS A 11 -42.53 17.15 27.41
N SER A 12 -42.34 16.10 28.21
CA SER A 12 -42.82 16.09 29.60
C SER A 12 -41.99 15.19 30.50
N LEU A 13 -41.53 15.80 31.52
CA LEU A 13 -40.87 15.35 32.76
C LEU A 13 -41.95 15.10 33.80
N MET A 14 -41.90 14.01 34.59
CA MET A 14 -42.49 13.86 35.95
C MET A 14 -42.03 12.54 36.54
N ALA A 15 -41.20 12.49 37.53
CA ALA A 15 -41.32 12.79 38.94
C ALA A 15 -42.06 11.71 39.77
N LEU A 16 -41.28 11.06 40.57
CA LEU A 16 -41.42 10.54 41.94
C LEU A 16 -42.83 10.36 42.54
N PHE A 17 -43.06 9.12 43.00
CA PHE A 17 -43.75 8.95 44.33
C PHE A 17 -43.27 7.65 44.99
N GLY A 18 -42.81 7.80 46.22
CA GLY A 18 -42.49 6.73 47.11
C GLY A 18 -43.74 6.22 47.86
N CYS A 19 -43.73 4.93 48.22
CA CYS A 19 -44.56 4.46 49.32
C CYS A 19 -43.81 3.45 50.17
N ARG A 20 -43.88 3.69 51.44
CA ARG A 20 -43.31 2.93 52.56
C ARG A 20 -44.30 1.86 52.95
N GLY A 21 -43.85 0.65 53.15
CA GLY A 21 -44.66 -0.46 53.74
C GLY A 21 -43.75 -1.45 54.42
N THR A 22 -44.05 -1.70 55.66
CA THR A 22 -43.35 -2.40 56.73
C THR A 22 -43.36 -3.93 56.61
N GLY A 23 -42.23 -4.57 56.90
CA GLY A 23 -42.08 -5.70 57.78
C GLY A 23 -42.33 -7.12 57.26
N ALA A 24 -41.25 -7.92 57.15
CA ALA A 24 -41.15 -9.23 57.84
C ALA A 24 -39.75 -9.84 57.51
N ASP A 25 -39.09 -10.22 58.58
CA ASP A 25 -37.83 -10.99 58.59
C ASP A 25 -37.96 -12.33 57.86
N VAL A 26 -37.07 -12.58 56.91
CA VAL A 26 -36.64 -13.94 56.55
C VAL A 26 -35.14 -13.90 56.26
N THR A 27 -34.38 -14.43 57.19
CA THR A 27 -32.95 -14.73 57.02
C THR A 27 -32.73 -15.76 55.93
N SER A 28 -32.20 -15.35 54.80
CA SER A 28 -31.51 -16.23 53.89
C SER A 28 -30.12 -15.68 53.63
N LYS A 29 -29.10 -16.44 54.02
CA LYS A 29 -27.72 -16.23 53.67
C LYS A 29 -27.60 -16.09 52.16
N ALA A 30 -27.27 -14.91 51.67
CA ALA A 30 -26.73 -14.75 50.32
C ALA A 30 -25.23 -14.99 50.41
N ASP A 31 -24.78 -16.00 49.75
CA ASP A 31 -23.38 -16.23 49.45
C ASP A 31 -22.88 -15.02 48.69
N ALA A 32 -21.91 -14.34 49.27
CA ALA A 32 -21.12 -13.36 48.59
C ALA A 32 -20.24 -14.08 47.56
N THR A 33 -20.69 -14.11 46.33
CA THR A 33 -19.80 -14.41 45.20
C THR A 33 -18.77 -13.26 45.16
N SER A 34 -17.60 -13.58 45.69
CA SER A 34 -16.39 -12.76 45.47
C SER A 34 -16.16 -12.68 43.98
N ASP A 35 -16.33 -11.51 43.41
CA ASP A 35 -15.72 -11.14 42.15
C ASP A 35 -14.19 -11.29 42.32
N GLN A 36 -13.69 -12.48 41.98
CA GLN A 36 -12.27 -12.69 41.74
C GLN A 36 -11.97 -12.03 40.39
N THR A 37 -11.66 -10.76 40.40
CA THR A 37 -10.78 -10.17 39.41
C THR A 37 -9.44 -10.89 39.52
N SER A 38 -9.30 -11.98 38.75
CA SER A 38 -8.01 -12.60 38.53
C SER A 38 -7.14 -11.56 37.82
N SER A 39 -6.26 -10.91 38.57
CA SER A 39 -5.16 -10.17 38.01
C SER A 39 -4.30 -11.20 37.26
N HIS A 40 -4.50 -11.30 35.93
CA HIS A 40 -3.58 -12.06 35.10
C HIS A 40 -2.24 -11.36 35.16
N GLU A 41 -1.24 -12.05 35.70
CA GLU A 41 0.13 -11.58 35.71
C GLU A 41 0.58 -11.44 34.24
N HIS A 42 1.04 -10.27 33.84
CA HIS A 42 1.57 -10.03 32.49
C HIS A 42 2.86 -10.83 32.31
N ILE A 43 2.94 -11.62 31.27
CA ILE A 43 4.09 -12.50 30.96
C ILE A 43 4.80 -11.97 29.72
N ASP A 44 6.09 -11.68 29.84
CA ASP A 44 6.96 -11.34 28.71
C ASP A 44 7.33 -12.62 27.94
N TYR A 45 6.47 -13.10 27.06
CA TYR A 45 6.68 -14.35 26.31
C TYR A 45 7.96 -14.35 25.49
N TYR A 46 8.33 -13.21 24.90
CA TYR A 46 9.57 -13.07 24.12
C TYR A 46 10.84 -13.23 24.96
N LYS A 47 10.77 -13.18 26.31
CA LYS A 47 11.88 -13.37 27.23
C LYS A 47 12.03 -14.82 27.72
N LYS A 48 11.07 -15.70 27.44
CA LYS A 48 11.14 -17.10 27.87
C LYS A 48 12.26 -17.85 27.16
N ASP A 49 12.84 -18.83 27.82
CA ASP A 49 13.94 -19.65 27.31
C ASP A 49 13.64 -20.33 25.97
N ASN A 50 12.39 -20.78 25.78
CA ASN A 50 11.93 -21.37 24.52
C ASN A 50 12.00 -20.39 23.34
N ASN A 51 11.94 -19.10 23.62
CA ASN A 51 11.94 -18.03 22.64
C ASN A 51 13.27 -17.29 22.53
N ARG A 52 14.37 -17.93 23.00
CA ARG A 52 15.72 -17.40 22.84
C ARG A 52 16.39 -17.94 21.60
N LEU A 53 17.27 -17.13 21.02
CA LEU A 53 18.15 -17.57 19.94
C LEU A 53 19.09 -18.65 20.47
N VAL A 54 19.14 -19.80 19.80
CA VAL A 54 19.97 -20.93 20.26
C VAL A 54 21.30 -21.04 19.52
N GLN A 55 21.43 -20.39 18.38
CA GLN A 55 22.61 -20.45 17.53
C GLN A 55 23.45 -19.18 17.62
N LYS A 56 24.78 -19.34 17.67
CA LYS A 56 25.72 -18.23 17.52
C LYS A 56 25.68 -17.67 16.10
N TYR A 57 25.71 -16.37 15.98
CA TYR A 57 25.62 -15.64 14.70
C TYR A 57 26.99 -15.10 14.22
N GLU A 58 28.02 -15.10 15.09
CA GLU A 58 29.32 -14.52 14.77
C GLU A 58 30.00 -15.29 13.61
N GLY A 59 30.36 -14.55 12.57
CA GLY A 59 31.02 -15.11 11.37
C GLY A 59 30.12 -15.95 10.48
N LYS A 60 28.81 -15.87 10.68
CA LYS A 60 27.79 -16.58 9.90
C LYS A 60 27.20 -15.70 8.81
N SER A 61 26.66 -16.33 7.75
CA SER A 61 25.91 -15.68 6.68
C SER A 61 24.49 -16.24 6.61
N PHE A 62 23.51 -15.38 6.46
CA PHE A 62 22.11 -15.79 6.29
C PHE A 62 21.93 -16.76 5.10
N TRP A 63 22.66 -16.50 4.03
CA TRP A 63 22.55 -17.25 2.78
C TRP A 63 23.08 -18.69 2.87
N THR A 64 24.05 -18.95 3.69
CA THR A 64 24.69 -20.28 3.84
C THR A 64 24.35 -20.95 5.14
N ASP A 65 24.24 -20.17 6.22
CA ASP A 65 24.08 -20.68 7.59
C ASP A 65 22.65 -20.46 8.13
N GLY A 66 21.79 -19.75 7.40
CA GLY A 66 20.44 -19.43 7.86
C GLY A 66 20.39 -18.43 9.02
N ILE A 67 21.50 -17.78 9.38
CA ILE A 67 21.57 -16.79 10.45
C ILE A 67 22.70 -15.80 10.19
N GLU A 68 22.46 -14.52 10.52
CA GLU A 68 23.44 -13.47 10.33
C GLU A 68 23.15 -12.24 11.18
N LYS A 69 24.21 -11.54 11.65
CA LYS A 69 24.10 -10.18 12.15
C LYS A 69 24.02 -9.22 10.95
N VAL A 70 22.97 -8.40 10.91
CA VAL A 70 22.68 -7.51 9.77
C VAL A 70 22.58 -6.06 10.19
N LYS A 71 22.51 -5.17 9.19
CA LYS A 71 22.20 -3.75 9.39
C LYS A 71 20.82 -3.43 8.84
N LEU A 72 20.08 -2.57 9.52
CA LEU A 72 18.80 -2.09 9.03
C LEU A 72 19.01 -1.22 7.78
N ARG A 73 18.38 -1.59 6.67
CA ARG A 73 18.30 -0.76 5.48
C ARG A 73 17.03 0.11 5.49
N THR A 74 15.87 -0.53 5.63
CA THR A 74 14.58 0.16 5.71
C THR A 74 13.52 -0.74 6.31
N CYS A 75 12.61 -0.17 7.09
CA CYS A 75 11.39 -0.82 7.54
C CYS A 75 10.31 -0.51 6.49
N ILE A 76 9.64 -1.55 5.99
CA ILE A 76 8.58 -1.42 4.98
C ILE A 76 7.21 -1.39 5.64
N ASP A 77 6.96 -2.36 6.54
CA ASP A 77 5.70 -2.57 7.22
C ASP A 77 5.92 -3.13 8.63
N GLY A 78 4.87 -3.45 9.36
CA GLY A 78 4.98 -4.03 10.69
C GLY A 78 5.68 -5.40 10.72
N ASP A 79 5.58 -6.16 9.64
CA ASP A 79 6.16 -7.50 9.49
C ASP A 79 7.13 -7.65 8.31
N THR A 80 7.57 -6.57 7.74
CA THR A 80 8.48 -6.58 6.59
C THR A 80 9.54 -5.49 6.71
N ALA A 81 10.82 -5.87 6.64
CA ALA A 81 11.95 -4.96 6.61
C ALA A 81 13.06 -5.45 5.67
N HIS A 82 13.89 -4.52 5.19
CA HIS A 82 15.06 -4.84 4.39
C HIS A 82 16.33 -4.61 5.21
N PHE A 83 17.29 -5.50 5.04
CA PHE A 83 18.55 -5.47 5.74
C PHE A 83 19.72 -5.58 4.77
N ASP A 84 20.84 -4.97 5.13
CA ASP A 84 22.12 -5.15 4.44
C ASP A 84 22.87 -6.30 5.12
N THR A 85 23.25 -7.31 4.33
CA THR A 85 24.03 -8.47 4.78
C THR A 85 25.53 -8.22 4.68
N SER A 86 26.34 -9.06 5.29
CA SER A 86 27.82 -8.97 5.24
C SER A 86 28.38 -9.22 3.83
N THR A 87 27.63 -9.89 2.96
CA THR A 87 27.99 -10.11 1.55
C THR A 87 27.72 -8.89 0.67
N GLY A 88 27.01 -7.87 1.18
CA GLY A 88 26.59 -6.69 0.44
C GLY A 88 25.24 -6.85 -0.26
N ASP A 89 24.60 -8.00 -0.14
CA ASP A 89 23.27 -8.23 -0.69
C ASP A 89 22.19 -7.62 0.20
N ILE A 90 21.04 -7.29 -0.43
CA ILE A 90 19.85 -6.82 0.30
C ILE A 90 18.98 -8.01 0.65
N LEU A 91 18.82 -8.28 1.93
CA LEU A 91 17.86 -9.25 2.43
C LEU A 91 16.50 -8.57 2.64
N LYS A 92 15.51 -8.96 1.86
CA LYS A 92 14.11 -8.57 2.04
C LYS A 92 13.46 -9.60 2.95
N ALA A 93 13.28 -9.24 4.23
CA ALA A 93 12.75 -10.15 5.24
C ALA A 93 11.24 -9.99 5.42
N ARG A 94 10.48 -11.08 5.30
CA ARG A 94 9.11 -11.22 5.78
C ARG A 94 9.15 -11.92 7.13
N PHE A 95 8.64 -11.26 8.16
CA PHE A 95 8.68 -11.79 9.52
C PHE A 95 7.75 -12.99 9.64
N PHE A 96 8.31 -14.14 9.97
CA PHE A 96 7.58 -15.39 10.04
C PHE A 96 6.75 -15.49 11.32
N GLY A 97 5.64 -16.22 11.25
CA GLY A 97 4.75 -16.46 12.39
C GLY A 97 3.76 -15.34 12.68
N ILE A 98 3.80 -14.23 11.94
CA ILE A 98 2.98 -13.03 12.18
C ILE A 98 2.35 -12.48 10.90
N ASP A 99 1.27 -11.71 11.10
CA ASP A 99 0.55 -11.00 10.04
C ASP A 99 0.04 -9.67 10.61
N THR A 100 0.78 -8.60 10.39
CA THR A 100 0.37 -7.26 10.83
C THR A 100 -0.60 -6.64 9.85
N PRO A 101 -1.47 -5.70 10.29
CA PRO A 101 -2.23 -4.88 9.37
C PRO A 101 -1.31 -4.07 8.46
N GLU A 102 -1.73 -3.86 7.22
CA GLU A 102 -0.95 -3.13 6.22
C GLU A 102 -0.82 -1.63 6.57
N SER A 103 0.40 -1.11 6.56
CA SER A 103 0.68 0.33 6.77
C SER A 103 0.85 1.10 5.48
N THR A 104 1.03 0.39 4.36
CA THR A 104 1.22 0.93 3.02
C THR A 104 0.29 0.25 2.02
N GLY A 105 0.09 0.84 0.85
CA GLY A 105 -0.78 0.27 -0.17
C GLY A 105 -2.25 0.32 0.23
N ALA A 106 -2.82 -0.80 0.59
CA ALA A 106 -4.16 -0.89 1.16
C ALA A 106 -4.08 -0.71 2.68
N VAL A 107 -3.89 0.54 3.13
CA VAL A 107 -3.70 0.86 4.56
C VAL A 107 -4.85 0.32 5.40
N GLU A 108 -4.51 -0.41 6.45
CA GLU A 108 -5.45 -0.99 7.40
C GLU A 108 -5.36 -0.28 8.76
N GLU A 109 -6.44 -0.38 9.51
CA GLU A 109 -6.46 0.07 10.90
C GLU A 109 -5.38 -0.63 11.71
N TRP A 110 -4.67 0.10 12.57
CA TRP A 110 -3.52 -0.36 13.35
C TRP A 110 -2.24 -0.67 12.53
N GLY A 111 -2.27 -0.58 11.20
CA GLY A 111 -1.10 -0.82 10.35
C GLY A 111 0.04 0.16 10.62
N LYS A 112 -0.27 1.45 10.77
CA LYS A 112 0.75 2.47 11.07
C LYS A 112 1.37 2.30 12.45
N GLU A 113 0.59 1.88 13.45
CA GLU A 113 1.08 1.58 14.78
C GLU A 113 2.02 0.37 14.77
N ALA A 114 1.65 -0.71 14.07
CA ALA A 114 2.50 -1.89 13.91
C ALA A 114 3.83 -1.54 13.21
N SER A 115 3.76 -0.80 12.11
CA SER A 115 4.95 -0.33 11.39
C SER A 115 5.84 0.58 12.23
N ASN A 116 5.25 1.50 13.00
CA ASN A 116 6.00 2.40 13.88
C ASN A 116 6.69 1.63 15.01
N PHE A 117 6.02 0.67 15.63
CA PHE A 117 6.61 -0.18 16.68
C PHE A 117 7.83 -0.94 16.15
N THR A 118 7.67 -1.64 15.02
CA THR A 118 8.76 -2.36 14.37
C THR A 118 9.92 -1.44 14.02
N LYS A 119 9.62 -0.28 13.42
CA LYS A 119 10.62 0.72 13.04
C LYS A 119 11.38 1.29 14.23
N GLU A 120 10.70 1.56 15.34
CA GLU A 120 11.32 2.04 16.59
C GLU A 120 12.31 1.02 17.13
N LYS A 121 11.89 -0.25 17.27
CA LYS A 121 12.75 -1.32 17.78
C LYS A 121 13.97 -1.57 16.89
N LEU A 122 13.76 -1.63 15.57
CA LEU A 122 14.85 -1.84 14.60
C LEU A 122 15.82 -0.66 14.56
N LYS A 123 15.35 0.59 14.61
CA LYS A 123 16.22 1.77 14.64
C LYS A 123 17.05 1.82 15.93
N ALA A 124 16.43 1.58 17.09
CA ALA A 124 17.15 1.55 18.35
C ALA A 124 18.24 0.46 18.37
N ALA A 125 17.92 -0.72 17.81
CA ALA A 125 18.88 -1.81 17.68
C ALA A 125 20.00 -1.50 16.68
N GLU A 126 19.72 -0.81 15.56
CA GLU A 126 20.74 -0.36 14.59
C GLU A 126 21.71 0.66 15.21
N GLU A 127 21.19 1.64 15.95
CA GLU A 127 22.00 2.72 16.51
C GLU A 127 22.85 2.27 17.70
N ASN A 128 22.25 1.56 18.65
CA ASN A 128 22.85 1.28 19.95
C ASN A 128 23.00 -0.20 20.28
N GLY A 129 22.41 -1.09 19.48
CA GLY A 129 22.22 -2.48 19.83
C GLY A 129 22.74 -3.48 18.82
N THR A 130 21.97 -4.54 18.63
CA THR A 130 22.26 -5.67 17.75
C THR A 130 20.99 -6.10 17.03
N ILE A 131 21.08 -6.36 15.72
CA ILE A 131 20.05 -7.01 14.92
C ILE A 131 20.63 -8.31 14.36
N VAL A 132 19.92 -9.43 14.59
CA VAL A 132 20.24 -10.73 14.02
C VAL A 132 19.01 -11.26 13.30
N ILE A 133 19.19 -11.77 12.09
CA ILE A 133 18.15 -12.45 11.32
C ILE A 133 18.46 -13.93 11.31
N SER A 134 17.44 -14.78 11.53
CA SER A 134 17.57 -16.22 11.35
C SER A 134 16.43 -16.80 10.53
N SER A 135 16.69 -17.92 9.88
CA SER A 135 15.63 -18.79 9.34
C SER A 135 14.70 -19.24 10.47
N PRO A 136 13.39 -19.39 10.23
CA PRO A 136 12.45 -19.82 11.25
C PRO A 136 12.57 -21.32 11.62
N PHE A 137 13.34 -22.10 10.86
CA PHE A 137 13.42 -23.54 11.02
C PHE A 137 14.58 -23.93 11.95
N ASP A 138 14.34 -24.87 12.85
CA ASP A 138 15.31 -25.33 13.89
C ASP A 138 16.55 -26.02 13.32
N VAL A 139 16.52 -26.44 12.08
CA VAL A 139 17.67 -27.00 11.37
C VAL A 139 18.10 -25.99 10.33
N TYR A 140 19.27 -25.41 10.51
CA TYR A 140 19.94 -24.45 9.65
C TYR A 140 19.83 -24.81 8.19
N LYS A 141 18.71 -24.41 7.60
CA LYS A 141 18.44 -24.56 6.18
C LYS A 141 18.77 -23.25 5.48
N ALA A 142 19.11 -23.35 4.23
CA ALA A 142 19.13 -22.22 3.33
C ALA A 142 17.83 -21.39 3.47
N PRO A 143 17.90 -20.07 3.35
CA PRO A 143 16.73 -19.21 3.46
C PRO A 143 15.60 -19.64 2.53
N GLU A 144 14.38 -19.67 3.03
CA GLU A 144 13.20 -19.96 2.22
C GLU A 144 12.53 -18.67 1.77
N ALA A 145 12.22 -18.58 0.48
CA ALA A 145 11.45 -17.48 -0.07
C ALA A 145 9.97 -17.60 0.38
N ASP A 146 9.31 -16.46 0.57
CA ASP A 146 7.88 -16.41 0.77
C ASP A 146 7.11 -16.77 -0.51
N SER A 147 5.79 -16.82 -0.44
CA SER A 147 4.93 -17.16 -1.59
C SER A 147 5.07 -16.21 -2.80
N THR A 148 5.65 -15.03 -2.61
CA THR A 148 5.92 -14.07 -3.70
C THR A 148 7.24 -14.37 -4.41
N GLY A 149 8.11 -15.20 -3.84
CA GLY A 149 9.43 -15.52 -4.35
C GLY A 149 10.45 -14.39 -4.26
N SER A 150 10.09 -13.25 -3.68
CA SER A 150 10.93 -12.03 -3.65
C SER A 150 11.42 -11.64 -2.27
N ARG A 151 10.85 -12.21 -1.21
CA ARG A 151 11.21 -11.99 0.19
C ARG A 151 11.54 -13.32 0.85
N TYR A 152 12.30 -13.28 1.93
CA TYR A 152 12.70 -14.46 2.70
C TYR A 152 12.02 -14.48 4.06
N VAL A 153 11.41 -15.61 4.41
CA VAL A 153 10.80 -15.80 5.74
C VAL A 153 11.87 -15.81 6.82
N SER A 154 11.65 -15.03 7.87
CA SER A 154 12.71 -14.74 8.85
C SER A 154 12.18 -14.54 10.26
N LEU A 155 12.96 -14.95 11.26
CA LEU A 155 12.88 -14.49 12.65
C LEU A 155 13.86 -13.33 12.84
N VAL A 156 13.41 -12.28 13.49
CA VAL A 156 14.19 -11.06 13.75
C VAL A 156 14.46 -10.95 15.25
N TRP A 157 15.74 -10.95 15.59
CA TRP A 157 16.22 -10.91 16.97
C TRP A 157 16.88 -9.56 17.23
N VAL A 158 16.51 -8.89 18.29
CA VAL A 158 16.97 -7.55 18.60
C VAL A 158 17.49 -7.42 20.03
N ASN A 159 18.49 -6.57 20.19
CA ASN A 159 18.83 -5.95 21.47
C ASN A 159 19.02 -4.46 21.18
N THR A 160 18.32 -3.59 21.91
CA THR A 160 18.29 -2.15 21.65
C THR A 160 19.36 -1.36 22.42
N GLU A 161 20.13 -2.01 23.28
CA GLU A 161 21.03 -1.34 24.23
C GLU A 161 22.50 -1.74 24.09
N LYS A 162 22.77 -2.92 23.52
CA LYS A 162 24.09 -3.52 23.54
C LYS A 162 24.58 -3.97 22.17
N LYS A 163 25.65 -3.37 21.69
CA LYS A 163 26.34 -3.80 20.47
C LYS A 163 27.02 -5.16 20.70
N ASN A 164 26.86 -6.09 19.74
CA ASN A 164 27.31 -7.48 19.84
C ASN A 164 26.74 -8.18 21.09
N ALA A 165 25.44 -8.03 21.31
CA ALA A 165 24.77 -8.70 22.42
C ALA A 165 24.91 -10.23 22.33
N PRO A 166 25.19 -10.94 23.44
CA PRO A 166 25.18 -12.40 23.42
C PRO A 166 23.76 -12.92 23.10
N ILE A 167 23.69 -14.12 22.54
CA ILE A 167 22.42 -14.73 22.10
C ILE A 167 21.35 -14.77 23.21
N ALA A 168 21.74 -14.91 24.47
CA ALA A 168 20.83 -14.93 25.61
C ALA A 168 20.17 -13.58 25.92
N GLU A 169 20.69 -12.48 25.35
CA GLU A 169 20.19 -11.12 25.53
C GLU A 169 19.43 -10.59 24.29
N LEU A 170 19.19 -11.44 23.30
CA LEU A 170 18.43 -11.09 22.11
C LEU A 170 16.96 -11.48 22.29
N ASP A 171 16.09 -10.52 22.08
CA ASP A 171 14.63 -10.69 22.15
C ASP A 171 14.05 -10.91 20.74
N LEU A 172 13.04 -11.78 20.62
CA LEU A 172 12.37 -12.09 19.36
C LEU A 172 11.35 -10.99 19.01
N LEU A 173 11.69 -10.12 18.06
CA LEU A 173 10.84 -9.00 17.64
C LEU A 173 9.49 -9.47 17.10
N ASN A 174 9.44 -10.58 16.35
CA ASN A 174 8.19 -11.17 15.85
C ASN A 174 7.20 -11.40 17.01
N LEU A 175 7.66 -11.98 18.12
CA LEU A 175 6.82 -12.26 19.28
C LEU A 175 6.48 -10.99 20.09
N MET A 176 7.39 -10.01 20.15
CA MET A 176 7.11 -8.71 20.76
C MET A 176 5.93 -8.02 20.06
N ILE A 177 5.88 -8.05 18.73
CA ILE A 177 4.79 -7.43 17.93
C ILE A 177 3.44 -8.11 18.26
N VAL A 178 3.42 -9.44 18.39
CA VAL A 178 2.21 -10.19 18.80
C VAL A 178 1.77 -9.79 20.20
N GLN A 179 2.72 -9.75 21.15
CA GLN A 179 2.44 -9.45 22.54
C GLN A 179 1.88 -8.04 22.74
N GLU A 180 2.31 -7.08 21.93
CA GLU A 180 1.75 -5.73 21.88
C GLU A 180 0.34 -5.67 21.25
N GLY A 181 -0.19 -6.79 20.76
CA GLY A 181 -1.49 -6.79 20.07
C GLY A 181 -1.48 -6.05 18.74
N LEU A 182 -0.34 -6.05 18.04
CA LEU A 182 -0.14 -5.40 16.74
C LEU A 182 -0.04 -6.40 15.59
N SER A 183 -0.26 -7.68 15.86
CA SER A 183 -0.27 -8.75 14.86
C SER A 183 -1.17 -9.90 15.25
N TYR A 184 -1.71 -10.58 14.23
CA TYR A 184 -2.23 -11.94 14.38
C TYR A 184 -1.10 -12.97 14.27
N VAL A 185 -1.28 -14.11 14.95
CA VAL A 185 -0.40 -15.27 14.78
C VAL A 185 -0.78 -16.00 13.51
N LYS A 186 0.22 -16.36 12.68
CA LYS A 186 0.02 -17.02 11.39
C LYS A 186 1.16 -17.99 11.07
N ASN A 187 0.82 -19.20 10.62
CA ASN A 187 1.80 -20.18 10.09
C ASN A 187 2.90 -20.62 11.09
N VAL A 188 2.59 -20.72 12.39
CA VAL A 188 3.57 -21.09 13.42
C VAL A 188 3.76 -22.60 13.61
N ALA A 189 3.05 -23.45 12.85
CA ALA A 189 3.14 -24.90 12.96
C ALA A 189 4.56 -25.44 12.69
N ASP A 190 5.35 -24.71 11.88
CA ASP A 190 6.73 -25.06 11.55
C ASP A 190 7.74 -24.60 12.63
N MET A 191 7.26 -23.99 13.72
CA MET A 191 8.05 -23.57 14.87
C MET A 191 7.56 -24.25 16.17
N PRO A 192 7.62 -25.58 16.28
CA PRO A 192 6.98 -26.31 17.39
C PRO A 192 7.49 -25.89 18.78
N ARG A 193 8.73 -25.41 18.87
CA ARG A 193 9.32 -24.93 20.13
C ARG A 193 8.69 -23.62 20.62
N MET A 194 8.21 -22.76 19.72
CA MET A 194 7.71 -21.41 20.02
C MET A 194 6.20 -21.29 19.84
N GLN A 195 5.56 -22.20 19.13
CA GLN A 195 4.17 -22.12 18.72
C GLN A 195 3.21 -21.78 19.86
N ASP A 196 3.32 -22.49 20.99
CA ASP A 196 2.43 -22.30 22.13
C ASP A 196 2.56 -20.89 22.73
N ASP A 197 3.79 -20.37 22.79
CA ASP A 197 4.06 -19.04 23.31
C ASP A 197 3.56 -17.92 22.38
N PHE A 198 3.58 -18.13 21.04
CA PHE A 198 2.94 -17.19 20.10
C PHE A 198 1.43 -17.11 20.33
N PHE A 199 0.74 -18.25 20.44
CA PHE A 199 -0.70 -18.25 20.72
C PHE A 199 -1.03 -17.71 22.12
N ALA A 200 -0.19 -18.00 23.12
CA ALA A 200 -0.38 -17.47 24.46
C ALA A 200 -0.18 -15.95 24.53
N ALA A 201 0.81 -15.42 23.81
CA ALA A 201 1.04 -13.99 23.68
C ALA A 201 -0.15 -13.27 23.00
N GLU A 202 -0.68 -13.83 21.92
CA GLU A 202 -1.88 -13.31 21.27
C GLU A 202 -3.11 -13.37 22.19
N ALA A 203 -3.28 -14.45 22.92
CA ALA A 203 -4.36 -14.59 23.89
C ALA A 203 -4.25 -13.58 25.03
N GLN A 204 -3.04 -13.33 25.54
CA GLN A 204 -2.76 -12.29 26.53
C GLN A 204 -3.10 -10.90 25.99
N ALA A 205 -2.63 -10.56 24.78
CA ALA A 205 -2.92 -9.27 24.15
C ALA A 205 -4.43 -9.04 23.96
N LYS A 206 -5.19 -10.09 23.63
CA LYS A 206 -6.66 -10.07 23.57
C LYS A 206 -7.31 -9.85 24.94
N ALA A 207 -6.81 -10.55 25.97
CA ALA A 207 -7.34 -10.44 27.35
C ALA A 207 -7.06 -9.04 27.94
N GLU A 208 -5.90 -8.49 27.68
CA GLU A 208 -5.47 -7.15 28.10
C GLU A 208 -6.02 -6.03 27.19
N LYS A 209 -6.71 -6.40 26.10
CA LYS A 209 -7.30 -5.47 25.11
C LYS A 209 -6.28 -4.50 24.53
N LEU A 210 -5.13 -4.99 24.12
CA LEU A 210 -4.07 -4.17 23.55
C LEU A 210 -4.34 -3.87 22.08
N ASN A 211 -4.05 -2.66 21.66
CA ASN A 211 -4.04 -2.17 20.28
C ASN A 211 -5.18 -2.73 19.40
N MET A 212 -4.92 -3.63 18.44
CA MET A 212 -5.92 -4.23 17.55
C MET A 212 -7.08 -4.91 18.29
N PHE A 213 -6.83 -5.37 19.51
CA PHE A 213 -7.81 -6.08 20.34
C PHE A 213 -8.51 -5.18 21.34
N SER A 214 -8.20 -3.88 21.37
CA SER A 214 -8.76 -2.90 22.30
C SER A 214 -10.26 -2.62 22.09
N GLY A 215 -10.75 -2.83 20.88
CA GLY A 215 -12.07 -2.38 20.45
C GLY A 215 -12.16 -0.83 20.32
N GLN A 216 -11.03 -0.15 20.41
CA GLN A 216 -10.93 1.30 20.18
C GLN A 216 -10.43 1.60 18.77
N PRO A 217 -10.81 2.75 18.20
CA PRO A 217 -10.26 3.20 16.93
C PRO A 217 -8.74 3.38 17.00
N SER A 218 -8.03 3.01 15.92
CA SER A 218 -6.59 3.25 15.80
C SER A 218 -6.31 4.76 15.78
N PRO A 219 -5.39 5.27 16.64
CA PRO A 219 -5.11 6.71 16.72
C PRO A 219 -4.50 7.29 15.43
N LEU A 220 -3.79 6.47 14.67
CA LEU A 220 -3.09 6.90 13.45
C LEU A 220 -3.87 6.60 12.17
N PHE A 221 -4.97 5.86 12.25
CA PHE A 221 -5.81 5.60 11.10
C PHE A 221 -6.77 6.75 10.85
N ASN A 222 -6.92 7.16 9.59
CA ASN A 222 -7.79 8.28 9.26
C ASN A 222 -9.18 7.80 8.83
N TYR A 223 -10.14 7.90 9.73
CA TYR A 223 -11.54 7.48 9.54
C TYR A 223 -12.39 8.45 8.70
N GLY A 224 -11.82 9.41 8.00
CA GLY A 224 -12.59 10.19 7.05
C GLY A 224 -12.49 11.71 7.15
N SER A 225 -11.42 12.27 7.65
CA SER A 225 -11.14 13.72 7.55
C SER A 225 -10.52 14.08 6.19
N TYR A 226 -11.08 13.53 5.09
CA TYR A 226 -10.64 13.83 3.73
C TYR A 226 -11.53 14.91 3.11
N GLN A 227 -10.90 15.84 2.39
CA GLN A 227 -11.61 16.82 1.58
C GLN A 227 -12.00 16.22 0.24
N ASP A 228 -13.28 16.28 -0.13
CA ASP A 228 -13.71 15.92 -1.48
C ASP A 228 -13.10 16.91 -2.49
N THR A 229 -12.36 16.38 -3.46
CA THR A 229 -11.60 17.19 -4.40
C THR A 229 -11.72 16.59 -5.81
N SER A 230 -11.95 17.44 -6.81
CA SER A 230 -11.95 16.99 -8.19
C SER A 230 -10.53 16.84 -8.74
N LEU A 231 -10.31 15.86 -9.63
CA LEU A 231 -9.03 15.73 -10.33
C LEU A 231 -8.74 16.95 -11.21
N LEU A 232 -9.77 17.60 -11.72
CA LEU A 232 -9.61 18.81 -12.53
C LEU A 232 -9.11 20.00 -11.72
N ASP A 233 -9.58 20.17 -10.48
CA ASP A 233 -9.07 21.22 -9.59
C ASP A 233 -7.60 20.95 -9.22
N ILE A 234 -7.21 19.68 -9.00
CA ILE A 234 -5.84 19.28 -8.75
C ILE A 234 -4.96 19.57 -9.98
N LYS A 235 -5.42 19.21 -11.18
CA LYS A 235 -4.72 19.45 -12.45
C LYS A 235 -4.47 20.94 -12.68
N LYS A 236 -5.50 21.78 -12.53
CA LYS A 236 -5.38 23.22 -12.71
C LYS A 236 -4.42 23.88 -11.72
N GLU A 237 -4.41 23.39 -10.49
CA GLU A 237 -3.47 23.87 -9.48
C GLU A 237 -2.03 23.44 -9.80
N LEU A 238 -1.84 22.22 -10.30
CA LEU A 238 -0.52 21.76 -10.76
C LEU A 238 -0.02 22.57 -11.95
N GLU A 239 -0.87 22.82 -12.94
CA GLU A 239 -0.54 23.66 -14.10
C GLU A 239 -0.12 25.08 -13.68
N HIS A 240 -0.82 25.64 -12.68
CA HIS A 240 -0.47 26.95 -12.12
C HIS A 240 0.92 26.92 -11.44
N SER A 241 1.19 25.90 -10.61
CA SER A 241 2.48 25.73 -9.93
C SER A 241 3.63 25.51 -10.91
N LEU A 242 3.38 24.83 -12.03
CA LEU A 242 4.39 24.62 -13.09
C LEU A 242 4.67 25.91 -13.89
N ALA A 243 3.64 26.75 -14.10
CA ALA A 243 3.78 28.03 -14.80
C ALA A 243 4.44 29.12 -13.94
N ASP A 244 4.23 29.08 -12.63
CA ASP A 244 4.84 30.01 -11.66
C ASP A 244 5.53 29.22 -10.53
N PRO A 245 6.86 29.04 -10.57
CA PRO A 245 7.62 28.32 -9.54
C PRO A 245 7.55 28.94 -8.14
N THR A 246 7.03 30.16 -8.00
CA THR A 246 6.82 30.82 -6.71
C THR A 246 5.45 30.51 -6.11
N HIS A 247 4.55 29.92 -6.89
CA HIS A 247 3.23 29.52 -6.45
C HIS A 247 3.28 28.21 -5.66
N GLU A 248 2.89 28.26 -4.40
CA GLU A 248 2.74 27.06 -3.58
C GLU A 248 1.45 26.34 -3.96
N ASN A 249 1.57 25.05 -4.32
CA ASN A 249 0.42 24.23 -4.63
C ASN A 249 -0.44 24.03 -3.37
N LYS A 250 -1.66 24.56 -3.38
CA LYS A 250 -2.57 24.52 -2.22
C LYS A 250 -2.98 23.10 -1.78
N TYR A 251 -2.82 22.12 -2.67
CA TYR A 251 -3.11 20.71 -2.34
C TYR A 251 -1.90 19.98 -1.78
N ASN A 252 -0.72 20.57 -1.76
CA ASN A 252 0.46 19.91 -1.20
C ASN A 252 0.24 19.63 0.30
N ASN A 253 0.49 18.38 0.71
CA ASN A 253 0.24 17.86 2.05
C ASN A 253 -1.25 17.89 2.49
N GLN A 254 -2.19 17.99 1.55
CA GLN A 254 -3.61 17.91 1.86
C GLN A 254 -4.14 16.48 1.74
N LYS A 255 -5.01 16.11 2.69
CA LYS A 255 -5.74 14.83 2.67
C LYS A 255 -6.99 14.99 1.84
N VAL A 256 -7.08 14.26 0.72
CA VAL A 256 -8.17 14.38 -0.23
C VAL A 256 -8.82 13.04 -0.53
N ARG A 257 -10.09 13.11 -0.91
CA ARG A 257 -10.86 12.03 -1.50
C ARG A 257 -11.15 12.39 -2.95
N ILE A 258 -10.79 11.48 -3.85
CA ILE A 258 -11.03 11.59 -5.28
C ILE A 258 -11.87 10.42 -5.78
N VAL A 259 -12.55 10.62 -6.90
CA VAL A 259 -13.21 9.57 -7.65
C VAL A 259 -12.75 9.61 -9.10
N GLY A 260 -12.72 8.44 -9.74
CA GLY A 260 -12.39 8.35 -11.14
C GLY A 260 -12.24 6.92 -11.62
N THR A 261 -11.98 6.77 -12.91
CA THR A 261 -11.82 5.47 -13.58
C THR A 261 -10.35 5.11 -13.68
N VAL A 262 -10.03 3.87 -13.35
CA VAL A 262 -8.67 3.34 -13.46
C VAL A 262 -8.28 3.27 -14.92
N ALA A 263 -7.25 4.06 -15.27
CA ALA A 263 -6.62 4.08 -16.59
C ALA A 263 -5.50 3.06 -16.72
N GLY A 264 -4.84 2.71 -15.62
CA GLY A 264 -3.76 1.72 -15.58
C GLY A 264 -3.21 1.51 -14.19
N TYR A 265 -2.44 0.43 -14.04
CA TYR A 265 -1.69 0.09 -12.82
C TYR A 265 -0.33 -0.49 -13.18
N SER A 266 0.73 0.09 -12.66
CA SER A 266 2.10 -0.33 -12.95
C SER A 266 3.06 0.09 -11.85
N ASN A 267 3.98 -0.78 -11.45
CA ASN A 267 5.02 -0.49 -10.46
C ASN A 267 4.49 0.17 -9.18
N ASN A 268 3.38 -0.35 -8.65
CA ASN A 268 2.70 0.19 -7.46
C ASN A 268 2.16 1.63 -7.65
N ILE A 269 1.93 2.04 -8.89
CA ILE A 269 1.27 3.30 -9.22
C ILE A 269 -0.04 3.00 -9.94
N LEU A 270 -1.13 3.47 -9.37
CA LEU A 270 -2.46 3.45 -9.96
C LEU A 270 -2.70 4.79 -10.66
N TYR A 271 -3.11 4.74 -11.92
CA TYR A 271 -3.48 5.92 -12.69
C TYR A 271 -4.99 6.02 -12.74
N ILE A 272 -5.52 7.15 -12.28
CA ILE A 272 -6.96 7.40 -12.18
C ILE A 272 -7.27 8.65 -13.00
N GLN A 273 -8.26 8.57 -13.88
CA GLN A 273 -8.76 9.70 -14.66
C GLN A 273 -10.24 9.90 -14.43
N ASN A 274 -10.73 11.13 -14.63
CA ASN A 274 -12.14 11.44 -14.65
C ASN A 274 -12.46 12.50 -15.69
N PHE A 275 -13.70 12.49 -16.16
CA PHE A 275 -14.25 13.46 -17.09
C PHE A 275 -15.13 14.48 -16.36
N TYR A 276 -14.97 15.73 -16.70
CA TYR A 276 -15.71 16.84 -16.11
C TYR A 276 -16.46 17.60 -17.21
N SER A 277 -17.79 17.55 -17.19
CA SER A 277 -18.64 18.26 -18.13
C SER A 277 -19.22 19.54 -17.53
N LYS A 278 -19.63 20.47 -18.40
CA LYS A 278 -20.26 21.73 -18.02
C LYS A 278 -21.55 21.54 -17.20
N ASP A 279 -22.24 20.45 -17.41
CA ASP A 279 -23.58 20.18 -16.83
C ASP A 279 -23.49 19.69 -15.37
N GLN A 280 -22.32 19.30 -14.90
CA GLN A 280 -22.08 18.89 -13.51
C GLN A 280 -21.85 20.11 -12.60
N GLY A 281 -22.84 20.99 -12.47
CA GLY A 281 -22.86 22.07 -11.49
C GLY A 281 -22.23 23.41 -11.91
N GLY A 282 -22.05 23.66 -13.21
CA GLY A 282 -21.65 24.98 -13.73
C GLY A 282 -20.20 25.41 -13.41
N ARG A 283 -19.40 24.54 -12.86
CA ARG A 283 -18.03 24.82 -12.42
C ARG A 283 -17.01 24.73 -13.55
N TYR A 284 -17.30 23.96 -14.60
CA TYR A 284 -16.40 23.67 -15.72
C TYR A 284 -17.00 24.11 -17.03
N SER A 285 -16.21 24.78 -17.86
CA SER A 285 -16.70 25.42 -19.08
C SER A 285 -16.76 24.49 -20.28
N TYR A 286 -16.03 23.36 -20.26
CA TYR A 286 -15.88 22.39 -21.35
C TYR A 286 -15.73 20.99 -20.78
N GLY A 287 -15.92 19.95 -21.63
CA GLY A 287 -15.57 18.59 -21.27
C GLY A 287 -14.04 18.46 -21.20
N GLU A 288 -13.52 18.20 -20.02
CA GLU A 288 -12.12 18.00 -19.78
C GLU A 288 -11.87 16.71 -19.03
N TYR A 289 -10.80 16.00 -19.39
CA TYR A 289 -10.26 14.91 -18.61
C TYR A 289 -9.12 15.40 -17.71
N ALA A 290 -9.04 14.83 -16.53
CA ALA A 290 -7.91 15.03 -15.63
C ALA A 290 -7.51 13.69 -15.05
N GLY A 291 -6.20 13.44 -15.00
CA GLY A 291 -5.62 12.22 -14.44
C GLY A 291 -4.65 12.52 -13.31
N ILE A 292 -4.49 11.56 -12.42
CA ILE A 292 -3.51 11.58 -11.33
C ILE A 292 -2.87 10.22 -11.18
N ASN A 293 -1.61 10.20 -10.76
CA ASN A 293 -0.96 9.00 -10.28
C ASN A 293 -1.16 8.86 -8.76
N VAL A 294 -1.40 7.62 -8.33
CA VAL A 294 -1.62 7.25 -6.93
C VAL A 294 -0.60 6.19 -6.57
N PHE A 295 0.35 6.53 -5.70
CA PHE A 295 1.28 5.55 -5.17
C PHE A 295 0.57 4.66 -4.16
N THR A 296 0.54 3.36 -4.45
CA THR A 296 -0.21 2.37 -3.67
C THR A 296 0.64 1.69 -2.60
N GLY A 297 1.85 2.19 -2.37
CA GLY A 297 2.80 1.61 -1.43
C GLY A 297 3.61 0.46 -2.04
N MET A 298 4.28 -0.31 -1.19
CA MET A 298 5.20 -1.37 -1.62
C MET A 298 4.54 -2.73 -1.83
N ALA A 299 3.29 -2.88 -1.38
CA ALA A 299 2.50 -4.10 -1.58
C ALA A 299 1.59 -3.99 -2.82
N ALA A 300 1.40 -5.10 -3.53
CA ALA A 300 0.44 -5.17 -4.62
C ALA A 300 -0.99 -5.02 -4.08
N ILE A 301 -1.81 -4.21 -4.75
CA ILE A 301 -3.22 -4.07 -4.37
C ILE A 301 -4.09 -5.11 -5.09
N PRO A 302 -5.23 -5.52 -4.49
CA PRO A 302 -6.15 -6.44 -5.12
C PRO A 302 -6.65 -5.94 -6.49
N SER A 303 -6.82 -6.86 -7.44
CA SER A 303 -7.26 -6.55 -8.82
C SER A 303 -8.60 -5.80 -8.88
N LYS A 304 -9.48 -5.99 -7.89
CA LYS A 304 -10.74 -5.22 -7.80
C LYS A 304 -10.54 -3.71 -7.70
N TYR A 305 -9.37 -3.24 -7.25
CA TYR A 305 -9.02 -1.83 -7.18
C TYR A 305 -8.17 -1.37 -8.36
N SER A 306 -7.38 -2.28 -8.96
CA SER A 306 -6.40 -1.95 -10.00
C SER A 306 -6.80 -2.37 -11.41
N ALA A 307 -7.94 -3.06 -11.58
CA ALA A 307 -8.41 -3.43 -12.90
C ALA A 307 -8.77 -2.18 -13.72
N VAL A 308 -8.21 -2.10 -14.92
CA VAL A 308 -8.52 -1.02 -15.88
C VAL A 308 -10.04 -0.96 -16.10
N ASN A 309 -10.58 0.23 -16.22
CA ASN A 309 -12.02 0.52 -16.31
C ASN A 309 -12.82 0.37 -14.99
N THR A 310 -12.18 0.15 -13.84
CA THR A 310 -12.86 0.22 -12.54
C THR A 310 -13.12 1.67 -12.17
N TYR A 311 -14.35 2.04 -11.83
CA TYR A 311 -14.67 3.33 -11.24
C TYR A 311 -14.52 3.24 -9.72
N ILE A 312 -13.60 4.01 -9.16
CA ILE A 312 -13.13 3.87 -7.79
C ILE A 312 -13.09 5.21 -7.05
N GLN A 313 -13.35 5.16 -5.74
CA GLN A 313 -13.06 6.23 -4.81
C GLN A 313 -11.75 5.92 -4.07
N VAL A 314 -10.83 6.87 -4.02
CA VAL A 314 -9.55 6.75 -3.33
C VAL A 314 -9.36 7.93 -2.38
N CYS A 315 -8.92 7.62 -1.17
CA CYS A 315 -8.52 8.61 -0.17
C CYS A 315 -7.00 8.57 0.03
N GLY A 316 -6.36 9.71 0.15
CA GLY A 316 -4.92 9.75 0.33
C GLY A 316 -4.40 11.16 0.61
N LEU A 317 -3.07 11.26 0.72
CA LEU A 317 -2.34 12.50 0.92
C LEU A 317 -1.75 12.95 -0.42
N LEU A 318 -2.01 14.19 -0.84
CA LEU A 318 -1.38 14.77 -2.01
C LEU A 318 -0.01 15.33 -1.64
N GLN A 319 1.02 14.94 -2.40
CA GLN A 319 2.40 15.37 -2.16
C GLN A 319 3.16 15.57 -3.48
N ASP A 320 4.11 16.48 -3.46
CA ASP A 320 5.10 16.59 -4.55
C ASP A 320 6.15 15.48 -4.39
N SER A 321 6.30 14.68 -5.41
CA SER A 321 7.25 13.56 -5.46
C SER A 321 8.43 13.94 -6.34
N GLU A 322 9.66 13.66 -5.88
CA GLU A 322 10.87 13.93 -6.65
C GLU A 322 10.87 13.26 -8.03
N ASN A 323 10.28 12.04 -8.14
CA ASN A 323 10.36 11.22 -9.36
C ASN A 323 9.09 11.24 -10.22
N PHE A 324 7.93 11.53 -9.62
CA PHE A 324 6.63 11.37 -10.29
C PHE A 324 5.81 12.68 -10.30
N GLY A 325 6.40 13.78 -9.82
CA GLY A 325 5.71 15.05 -9.65
C GLY A 325 4.61 14.95 -8.58
N PHE A 326 3.54 15.71 -8.76
CA PHE A 326 2.46 15.76 -7.79
C PHE A 326 1.62 14.48 -7.86
N GLN A 327 1.59 13.73 -6.76
CA GLN A 327 0.93 12.42 -6.67
C GLN A 327 0.16 12.25 -5.37
N MET A 328 -0.75 11.28 -5.34
CA MET A 328 -1.38 10.83 -4.11
C MET A 328 -0.54 9.73 -3.46
N THR A 329 -0.31 9.86 -2.16
CA THR A 329 0.35 8.86 -1.31
C THR A 329 -0.56 8.45 -0.16
N ASP A 330 -0.14 7.52 0.68
CA ASP A 330 -0.96 7.01 1.80
C ASP A 330 -2.38 6.62 1.38
N ALA A 331 -2.49 6.02 0.19
CA ALA A 331 -3.78 5.72 -0.41
C ALA A 331 -4.53 4.63 0.36
N GLN A 332 -5.81 4.86 0.65
CA GLN A 332 -6.69 3.92 1.32
C GLN A 332 -7.68 3.32 0.33
N PHE A 333 -7.69 2.00 0.26
CA PHE A 333 -8.51 1.20 -0.68
C PHE A 333 -9.50 0.28 0.03
N LYS A 334 -9.34 0.03 1.31
CA LYS A 334 -10.27 -0.76 2.13
C LYS A 334 -11.16 0.16 2.92
N PRO A 335 -12.49 0.02 2.82
CA PRO A 335 -13.41 0.74 3.68
C PRO A 335 -13.19 0.38 5.15
N TYR A 336 -13.14 1.41 6.00
CA TYR A 336 -13.15 1.25 7.44
C TYR A 336 -13.81 2.46 8.10
N PRO A 337 -14.76 2.28 9.02
CA PRO A 337 -15.43 1.04 9.42
C PRO A 337 -16.16 0.38 8.25
N LYS A 338 -16.54 -0.89 8.36
CA LYS A 338 -17.09 -1.73 7.28
C LYS A 338 -18.57 -1.46 6.96
N ASP A 339 -19.08 -0.29 7.21
CA ASP A 339 -20.45 0.10 6.91
C ASP A 339 -20.57 0.77 5.53
N ASP A 340 -21.77 0.88 5.03
CA ASP A 340 -22.06 1.47 3.72
C ASP A 340 -21.79 2.98 3.69
N ASP A 341 -21.71 3.63 4.85
CA ASP A 341 -21.42 5.06 5.00
C ASP A 341 -19.92 5.37 5.07
N ASP A 342 -19.08 4.33 4.97
CA ASP A 342 -17.63 4.48 4.99
C ASP A 342 -17.15 5.38 3.85
N LYS A 343 -16.40 6.41 4.22
CA LYS A 343 -15.87 7.43 3.32
C LYS A 343 -14.46 7.12 2.80
N ASN A 344 -13.87 5.99 3.19
CA ASN A 344 -12.58 5.53 2.68
C ASN A 344 -12.72 5.01 1.25
N ALA A 345 -11.61 4.56 0.66
CA ALA A 345 -11.61 4.08 -0.70
C ALA A 345 -12.55 2.88 -0.90
N ARG A 346 -13.34 2.93 -1.95
CA ARG A 346 -14.24 1.84 -2.35
C ARG A 346 -14.40 1.78 -3.87
N VAL A 347 -14.66 0.60 -4.37
CA VAL A 347 -15.07 0.41 -5.76
C VAL A 347 -16.54 0.82 -5.87
N LEU A 348 -16.82 1.78 -6.73
CA LEU A 348 -18.17 2.27 -7.00
C LEU A 348 -18.82 1.48 -8.12
N ILE A 349 -18.05 1.16 -9.19
CA ILE A 349 -18.48 0.32 -10.31
C ILE A 349 -17.32 -0.59 -10.71
N SER A 350 -17.57 -1.89 -10.77
CA SER A 350 -16.53 -2.84 -11.19
C SER A 350 -16.18 -2.68 -12.66
N ALA A 351 -14.97 -3.06 -13.06
CA ALA A 351 -14.51 -2.93 -14.45
C ALA A 351 -15.43 -3.56 -15.49
N LYS A 352 -16.06 -4.70 -15.17
CA LYS A 352 -16.98 -5.42 -16.07
C LYS A 352 -18.34 -4.74 -16.18
N ASP A 353 -18.76 -4.00 -15.15
CA ASP A 353 -20.08 -3.36 -15.07
C ASP A 353 -20.03 -1.88 -15.50
N ASN A 354 -18.83 -1.33 -15.66
CA ASN A 354 -18.58 0.05 -16.08
C ASN A 354 -18.59 0.16 -17.61
N THR A 355 -19.77 0.24 -18.20
CA THR A 355 -19.97 0.16 -19.66
C THR A 355 -20.43 1.46 -20.30
N GLU A 356 -20.75 2.50 -19.50
CA GLU A 356 -21.33 3.76 -20.01
C GLU A 356 -20.70 5.00 -19.37
N GLU A 357 -21.40 5.69 -18.49
CA GLU A 357 -21.08 7.04 -18.02
C GLU A 357 -19.66 7.21 -17.43
N PHE A 358 -19.17 6.21 -16.72
CA PHE A 358 -17.85 6.26 -16.07
C PHE A 358 -16.83 5.33 -16.74
N SER A 359 -17.15 4.79 -17.93
CA SER A 359 -16.24 3.91 -18.65
C SER A 359 -14.94 4.63 -19.01
N LEU A 360 -13.86 3.87 -19.07
CA LEU A 360 -12.56 4.41 -19.45
C LEU A 360 -12.63 5.00 -20.87
N TYR A 361 -12.20 6.24 -20.98
CA TYR A 361 -11.96 6.89 -22.26
C TYR A 361 -10.47 6.95 -22.54
N SER A 362 -10.06 6.51 -23.74
CA SER A 362 -8.70 6.67 -24.22
C SER A 362 -8.66 7.81 -25.24
N PHE A 363 -7.77 8.77 -25.02
CA PHE A 363 -7.53 9.85 -26.00
C PHE A 363 -6.98 9.26 -27.29
N GLU A 364 -7.67 9.45 -28.39
CA GLU A 364 -7.17 9.09 -29.72
C GLU A 364 -6.25 10.18 -30.24
N LYS A 365 -4.97 9.88 -30.42
CA LYS A 365 -3.94 10.81 -30.88
C LYS A 365 -3.10 10.17 -31.99
N ASP A 366 -2.70 10.96 -32.99
CA ASP A 366 -1.66 10.51 -33.90
C ASP A 366 -0.29 10.51 -33.19
N ALA A 367 0.53 9.51 -33.44
CA ALA A 367 1.81 9.33 -32.73
C ALA A 367 2.70 10.59 -32.78
N GLY A 368 2.77 11.25 -33.93
CA GLY A 368 3.52 12.48 -34.11
C GLY A 368 2.90 13.73 -33.51
N SER A 369 1.66 13.69 -33.00
CA SER A 369 0.95 14.80 -32.36
C SER A 369 1.11 14.81 -30.83
N VAL A 370 1.44 13.67 -30.22
CA VAL A 370 1.77 13.61 -28.79
C VAL A 370 3.14 14.23 -28.55
N THR A 371 3.21 15.21 -27.68
CA THR A 371 4.44 15.95 -27.36
C THR A 371 4.86 15.75 -25.92
N SER A 372 6.14 15.93 -25.64
CA SER A 372 6.65 15.97 -24.26
C SER A 372 5.98 17.08 -23.47
N GLY A 373 5.38 16.72 -22.32
CA GLY A 373 4.67 17.69 -21.46
C GLY A 373 3.25 18.01 -21.92
N ASP A 374 2.62 17.16 -22.73
CA ASP A 374 1.21 17.30 -23.09
C ASP A 374 0.33 17.13 -21.84
N ASN A 375 0.00 18.28 -21.21
CA ASN A 375 -0.78 18.30 -19.98
C ASN A 375 -2.26 17.90 -20.18
N GLU A 376 -2.77 17.94 -21.41
CA GLU A 376 -4.15 17.52 -21.71
C GLU A 376 -4.35 16.05 -21.34
N ILE A 377 -3.38 15.21 -21.66
CA ILE A 377 -3.45 13.76 -21.54
C ILE A 377 -2.62 13.18 -20.37
N LEU A 378 -1.99 14.03 -19.57
CA LEU A 378 -1.11 13.60 -18.49
C LEU A 378 -1.84 12.73 -17.47
N ASN A 379 -1.28 11.55 -17.18
CA ASN A 379 -1.85 10.49 -16.33
C ASN A 379 -3.21 9.94 -16.84
N CYS A 380 -3.53 10.15 -18.11
CA CYS A 380 -4.72 9.62 -18.74
C CYS A 380 -4.39 8.50 -19.74
N SER A 381 -5.40 7.71 -20.09
CA SER A 381 -5.30 6.69 -21.12
C SER A 381 -5.23 7.33 -22.52
N VAL A 382 -4.28 6.86 -23.32
CA VAL A 382 -4.04 7.31 -24.71
C VAL A 382 -3.96 6.10 -25.62
N LYS A 383 -4.60 6.20 -26.79
CA LYS A 383 -4.51 5.25 -27.89
C LYS A 383 -3.96 5.95 -29.11
N LEU A 384 -2.88 5.43 -29.68
CA LEU A 384 -2.32 5.98 -30.91
C LEU A 384 -3.10 5.46 -32.13
N ASN A 385 -3.51 6.39 -33.01
CA ASN A 385 -4.25 6.09 -34.24
C ASN A 385 -3.38 5.34 -35.29
N ASP A 386 -2.09 5.67 -35.32
CA ASP A 386 -1.09 5.09 -36.20
C ASP A 386 -0.10 4.19 -35.46
N THR A 387 0.59 3.36 -36.21
CA THR A 387 1.63 2.50 -35.62
C THR A 387 2.93 3.27 -35.42
N VAL A 388 3.66 2.85 -34.40
CA VAL A 388 5.02 3.34 -34.11
C VAL A 388 6.05 2.27 -34.44
N THR A 389 7.24 2.67 -34.87
CA THR A 389 8.38 1.79 -35.10
C THR A 389 9.40 1.97 -33.98
N VAL A 390 9.88 0.86 -33.40
CA VAL A 390 10.93 0.91 -32.37
C VAL A 390 12.28 1.11 -33.04
N THR A 391 13.01 2.16 -32.63
CA THR A 391 14.33 2.51 -33.17
C THR A 391 15.49 2.17 -32.25
N GLY A 392 15.24 1.88 -30.99
CA GLY A 392 16.21 1.55 -29.97
C GLY A 392 15.57 1.49 -28.60
N GLY A 393 16.37 1.45 -27.56
CA GLY A 393 15.84 1.37 -26.21
C GLY A 393 16.90 1.16 -25.14
N TYR A 394 16.42 0.79 -23.96
CA TYR A 394 17.22 0.41 -22.80
C TYR A 394 16.54 -0.72 -22.05
N THR A 395 17.30 -1.71 -21.64
CA THR A 395 16.85 -2.78 -20.74
C THR A 395 17.32 -2.46 -19.33
N GLY A 396 16.37 -2.24 -18.43
CA GLY A 396 16.61 -1.97 -17.02
C GLY A 396 16.71 -3.25 -16.19
N SER A 397 16.36 -3.16 -14.93
CA SER A 397 16.19 -4.34 -14.08
C SER A 397 15.01 -5.15 -14.60
N SER A 398 15.18 -6.47 -14.75
CA SER A 398 14.08 -7.33 -15.25
C SER A 398 12.80 -7.16 -14.41
N PRO A 399 11.64 -6.96 -15.03
CA PRO A 399 11.32 -7.04 -16.47
C PRO A 399 11.36 -5.73 -17.26
N GLU A 400 11.86 -4.64 -16.71
CA GLU A 400 11.70 -3.26 -17.22
C GLU A 400 12.43 -3.02 -18.55
N ILE A 401 11.71 -2.53 -19.56
CA ILE A 401 12.24 -2.14 -20.87
C ILE A 401 11.71 -0.77 -21.26
N THR A 402 12.61 0.13 -21.67
CA THR A 402 12.24 1.41 -22.29
C THR A 402 12.54 1.34 -23.77
N LEU A 403 11.59 1.75 -24.63
CA LEU A 403 11.69 1.73 -26.07
C LEU A 403 11.61 3.13 -26.67
N TYR A 404 12.53 3.46 -27.56
CA TYR A 404 12.54 4.71 -28.33
C TYR A 404 11.87 4.48 -29.69
N LEU A 405 11.14 5.49 -30.16
CA LEU A 405 10.18 5.34 -31.23
C LEU A 405 10.39 6.35 -32.35
N GLN A 406 9.86 6.00 -33.54
CA GLN A 406 9.57 6.92 -34.62
C GLN A 406 8.13 6.68 -35.12
N ASP A 407 7.51 7.73 -35.68
CA ASP A 407 6.21 7.65 -36.35
C ASP A 407 6.27 6.98 -37.71
N GLY A 408 5.13 6.86 -38.39
CA GLY A 408 5.05 6.26 -39.73
C GLY A 408 5.84 7.01 -40.81
N ASN A 409 6.22 8.27 -40.58
CA ASN A 409 7.01 9.11 -41.47
C ASN A 409 8.53 9.06 -41.15
N GLY A 410 8.92 8.28 -40.15
CA GLY A 410 10.31 8.18 -39.70
C GLY A 410 10.78 9.32 -38.80
N LYS A 411 9.90 10.20 -38.36
CA LYS A 411 10.21 11.23 -37.37
C LYS A 411 10.34 10.61 -35.98
N ARG A 412 11.49 10.85 -35.34
CA ARG A 412 11.71 10.43 -33.94
C ARG A 412 10.70 11.12 -33.01
N LEU A 413 10.10 10.31 -32.13
CA LEU A 413 9.20 10.80 -31.09
C LEU A 413 10.00 11.24 -29.86
N ASP A 414 9.51 12.22 -29.14
CA ASP A 414 10.12 12.78 -27.92
C ASP A 414 9.58 12.17 -26.63
N TYR A 415 8.76 11.14 -26.77
CA TYR A 415 8.33 10.24 -25.68
C TYR A 415 8.76 8.79 -25.97
N SER A 416 8.67 7.93 -24.97
CA SER A 416 9.07 6.53 -25.04
C SER A 416 7.91 5.59 -24.66
N ILE A 417 8.06 4.30 -24.94
CA ILE A 417 7.23 3.27 -24.28
C ILE A 417 8.02 2.72 -23.11
N PHE A 418 7.35 2.56 -21.97
CA PHE A 418 7.90 1.85 -20.82
C PHE A 418 7.10 0.58 -20.57
N LEU A 419 7.75 -0.57 -20.64
CA LEU A 419 7.18 -1.88 -20.36
C LEU A 419 7.65 -2.33 -18.96
N PRO A 420 6.79 -2.30 -17.95
CA PRO A 420 7.13 -2.75 -16.59
C PRO A 420 6.89 -4.26 -16.39
N PHE A 421 6.54 -4.99 -17.45
CA PHE A 421 6.18 -6.40 -17.42
C PHE A 421 6.93 -7.18 -18.50
N VAL A 422 6.99 -8.50 -18.34
CA VAL A 422 7.53 -9.40 -19.36
C VAL A 422 6.61 -9.38 -20.58
N TYR A 423 7.15 -8.99 -21.74
CA TYR A 423 6.37 -8.87 -22.95
C TYR A 423 6.28 -10.20 -23.70
N HIS A 424 5.07 -10.55 -24.08
CA HIS A 424 4.75 -11.68 -24.96
C HIS A 424 3.96 -11.17 -26.17
N PRO A 425 4.45 -11.35 -27.41
CA PRO A 425 3.69 -10.95 -28.60
C PRO A 425 2.30 -11.59 -28.60
N VAL A 426 1.26 -10.79 -28.87
CA VAL A 426 -0.14 -11.29 -28.91
C VAL A 426 -0.30 -12.39 -29.97
N SER A 427 0.40 -12.24 -31.11
CA SER A 427 0.41 -13.22 -32.22
C SER A 427 1.09 -14.55 -31.84
N ASN A 428 2.03 -14.54 -30.87
CA ASN A 428 2.70 -15.74 -30.38
C ASN A 428 3.10 -15.65 -28.91
N PRO A 429 2.17 -15.95 -27.98
CA PRO A 429 2.41 -15.82 -26.55
C PRO A 429 3.52 -16.73 -25.98
N SER A 430 3.98 -17.72 -26.76
CA SER A 430 5.09 -18.59 -26.34
C SER A 430 6.47 -17.93 -26.46
N ILE A 431 6.56 -16.82 -27.18
CA ILE A 431 7.78 -16.02 -27.30
C ILE A 431 7.84 -15.00 -26.16
N THR A 432 9.03 -14.78 -25.62
CA THR A 432 9.28 -13.77 -24.60
C THR A 432 10.29 -12.75 -25.12
N TYR A 433 9.94 -11.46 -25.01
CA TYR A 433 10.87 -10.37 -25.24
C TYR A 433 11.31 -9.78 -23.90
N ASN A 434 12.59 -9.92 -23.59
CA ASN A 434 13.18 -9.48 -22.33
C ASN A 434 14.37 -8.50 -22.52
N LYS A 435 14.61 -8.11 -23.78
CA LYS A 435 15.64 -7.11 -24.13
C LYS A 435 15.11 -6.20 -25.24
N TYR A 436 15.47 -4.92 -25.18
CA TYR A 436 14.97 -3.93 -26.15
C TYR A 436 15.35 -4.23 -27.60
N GLU A 437 16.49 -4.91 -27.84
CA GLU A 437 16.95 -5.29 -29.18
C GLU A 437 15.96 -6.17 -29.95
N GLN A 438 15.15 -6.94 -29.22
CA GLN A 438 14.14 -7.82 -29.81
C GLN A 438 12.96 -7.07 -30.43
N PHE A 439 12.81 -5.78 -30.07
CA PHE A 439 11.76 -4.89 -30.58
C PHE A 439 12.22 -4.01 -31.74
N VAL A 440 13.53 -3.80 -31.90
CA VAL A 440 14.07 -2.84 -32.89
C VAL A 440 13.66 -3.21 -34.33
N GLY A 441 13.15 -2.22 -35.03
CA GLY A 441 12.67 -2.34 -36.41
C GLY A 441 11.21 -2.83 -36.53
N LYS A 442 10.60 -3.27 -35.46
CA LYS A 442 9.22 -3.75 -35.42
C LYS A 442 8.23 -2.61 -35.21
N LYS A 443 7.00 -2.82 -35.68
CA LYS A 443 5.88 -1.86 -35.57
C LYS A 443 4.87 -2.31 -34.53
N PHE A 444 4.29 -1.35 -33.83
CA PHE A 444 3.34 -1.62 -32.75
C PHE A 444 2.15 -0.66 -32.78
N HIS A 445 0.96 -1.19 -32.46
CA HIS A 445 -0.15 -0.39 -31.96
C HIS A 445 0.06 -0.12 -30.47
N VAL A 446 -0.26 1.08 -30.04
CA VAL A 446 -0.01 1.51 -28.65
C VAL A 446 -1.28 2.05 -28.02
N GLU A 447 -1.63 1.48 -26.86
CA GLU A 447 -2.63 1.99 -25.93
C GLU A 447 -2.13 1.82 -24.50
N GLY A 448 -2.18 2.89 -23.71
CA GLY A 448 -1.71 2.88 -22.33
C GLY A 448 -1.81 4.24 -21.67
N VAL A 449 -1.21 4.39 -20.51
CA VAL A 449 -1.22 5.65 -19.75
C VAL A 449 -0.05 6.53 -20.19
N TYR A 450 -0.34 7.75 -20.60
CA TYR A 450 0.68 8.76 -20.84
C TYR A 450 1.09 9.42 -19.51
N THR A 451 2.36 9.36 -19.16
CA THR A 451 2.89 9.89 -17.89
C THR A 451 4.36 10.27 -18.04
N PHE A 452 5.01 10.64 -16.95
CA PHE A 452 6.44 10.94 -16.95
C PHE A 452 7.15 10.28 -15.77
N HIS A 453 8.46 10.14 -15.93
CA HIS A 453 9.40 9.82 -14.86
C HIS A 453 10.47 10.91 -14.80
N LYS A 454 10.67 11.50 -13.63
CA LYS A 454 11.68 12.51 -13.37
C LYS A 454 12.89 11.87 -12.69
N SER A 455 14.07 12.13 -13.20
CA SER A 455 15.34 11.83 -12.52
C SER A 455 16.05 13.14 -12.17
N THR A 456 17.15 13.07 -11.44
CA THR A 456 17.92 14.25 -10.99
C THR A 456 18.23 15.25 -12.12
N ASN A 457 18.40 14.78 -13.36
CA ASN A 457 18.85 15.61 -14.48
C ASN A 457 17.93 15.60 -15.70
N SER A 458 16.80 14.87 -15.67
CA SER A 458 15.93 14.77 -16.85
C SER A 458 14.50 14.38 -16.50
N ILE A 459 13.55 14.86 -17.31
CA ILE A 459 12.17 14.39 -17.32
C ILE A 459 12.00 13.54 -18.58
N ARG A 460 11.49 12.33 -18.45
CA ARG A 460 11.18 11.45 -19.56
C ARG A 460 9.67 11.23 -19.61
N TYR A 461 9.05 11.64 -20.68
CA TYR A 461 7.65 11.34 -20.97
C TYR A 461 7.55 9.96 -21.62
N GLN A 462 6.50 9.22 -21.27
CA GLN A 462 6.33 7.83 -21.71
C GLN A 462 4.86 7.43 -21.72
N ILE A 463 4.55 6.46 -22.58
CA ILE A 463 3.29 5.70 -22.49
C ILE A 463 3.60 4.36 -21.84
N ILE A 464 2.79 3.98 -20.86
CA ILE A 464 2.87 2.70 -20.15
C ILE A 464 1.68 1.86 -20.59
N PRO A 465 1.88 0.86 -21.45
CA PRO A 465 0.81 -0.07 -21.80
C PRO A 465 0.37 -0.89 -20.58
N ASN A 466 -0.93 -1.12 -20.46
CA ASN A 466 -1.49 -1.85 -19.33
C ASN A 466 -1.21 -3.36 -19.39
N ASN A 467 -0.98 -3.88 -20.58
CA ASN A 467 -0.69 -5.31 -20.86
C ASN A 467 -0.14 -5.47 -22.28
N ASN A 468 0.10 -6.72 -22.68
CA ASN A 468 0.60 -7.03 -24.02
C ASN A 468 -0.33 -6.60 -25.17
N ALA A 469 -1.66 -6.54 -24.93
CA ALA A 469 -2.60 -6.08 -25.95
C ALA A 469 -2.54 -4.57 -26.16
N GLY A 470 -2.19 -3.78 -25.13
CA GLY A 470 -1.93 -2.35 -25.23
C GLY A 470 -0.62 -2.00 -25.94
N PHE A 471 0.22 -3.00 -26.25
CA PHE A 471 1.44 -2.87 -27.08
C PHE A 471 1.52 -4.04 -28.06
N ALA A 472 0.66 -4.01 -29.08
CA ALA A 472 0.49 -5.12 -30.00
C ALA A 472 1.39 -4.98 -31.24
N GLU A 473 2.26 -5.98 -31.46
CA GLU A 473 3.10 -6.07 -32.66
C GLU A 473 2.21 -6.20 -33.92
N VAL A 474 2.56 -5.46 -34.96
CA VAL A 474 1.91 -5.48 -36.27
C VAL A 474 2.80 -6.28 -37.22
N ASP A 475 2.19 -7.27 -37.88
CA ASP A 475 2.87 -8.14 -38.87
C ASP A 475 3.37 -7.37 -40.11
#